data_ab174debfc478ef0f9b401e96ff98611
#
_entry.id   ab174debfc478ef0f9b401e96ff98611
#
_cell.length_a   1.000
_cell.length_b   1.000
_cell.length_c   1.000
_cell.angle_alpha   90.00
_cell.angle_beta   90.00
_cell.angle_gamma   90.00
#
_symmetry.space_group_name_H-M   'P 1'
#
loop_
_entity.id
_entity.type
_entity.pdbx_description
1 polymer ?
#
loop_
_entity_poly.entity_id
_entity_poly.type
_entity_poly.pdbx_seq_one_letter_code
_entity_poly.pdbx_strand_id
1 'polypeptide(L)'
;MDFPKRIYTEEEVNKARELIEKGYKHSLRAEGSPAFKQKVKRAIGLVKAAGYYDFLRTYIRKVEEIDGLTQLRQAEAAIWANMYAVENPVDAASLFVQKANHMKEYLEGKLYYGGAAEKRSDEKRIEFLKVLKTKSQEEQVREECERILKLWRESYLVY
;
A
#
# COMPACT_ATOMS: atom_id res chain seq x y z
N MET A 1 -7.16 19.66 14.29
CA MET A 1 -8.30 18.99 13.64
C MET A 1 -8.02 17.53 13.42
N ASP A 2 -8.92 16.70 13.86
CA ASP A 2 -8.71 15.26 13.76
C ASP A 2 -9.14 14.72 12.40
N PHE A 3 -8.35 13.78 11.88
CA PHE A 3 -8.71 13.05 10.68
C PHE A 3 -9.96 12.19 10.97
N PRO A 4 -10.93 12.11 10.04
CA PRO A 4 -12.15 11.33 10.27
C PRO A 4 -11.84 9.88 10.62
N LYS A 5 -12.51 9.34 11.63
CA LYS A 5 -12.39 7.94 12.03
C LYS A 5 -12.99 7.02 10.97
N ARG A 6 -14.04 7.48 10.30
CA ARG A 6 -14.67 6.81 9.16
C ARG A 6 -14.62 7.74 7.97
N ILE A 7 -14.30 7.19 6.81
CA ILE A 7 -14.23 7.95 5.57
C ILE A 7 -15.25 7.33 4.62
N TYR A 8 -16.52 7.62 4.89
CA TYR A 8 -17.63 6.99 4.17
C TYR A 8 -18.55 8.02 3.51
N THR A 9 -18.98 9.04 4.23
CA THR A 9 -19.84 10.09 3.68
C THR A 9 -19.02 11.06 2.84
N GLU A 10 -19.72 11.76 1.94
CA GLU A 10 -19.08 12.81 1.13
C GLU A 10 -18.40 13.86 2.00
N GLU A 11 -19.03 14.24 3.10
CA GLU A 11 -18.48 15.21 4.06
C GLU A 11 -17.18 14.69 4.68
N GLU A 12 -17.15 13.40 5.07
CA GLU A 12 -15.96 12.78 5.64
C GLU A 12 -14.82 12.68 4.61
N VAL A 13 -15.15 12.31 3.37
CA VAL A 13 -14.18 12.26 2.28
C VAL A 13 -13.59 13.65 2.02
N ASN A 14 -14.43 14.68 1.96
CA ASN A 14 -13.97 16.04 1.73
C ASN A 14 -13.07 16.54 2.86
N LYS A 15 -13.39 16.20 4.10
CA LYS A 15 -12.55 16.56 5.25
C LYS A 15 -11.19 15.86 5.19
N ALA A 16 -11.18 14.59 4.85
CA ALA A 16 -9.93 13.83 4.68
C ALA A 16 -9.05 14.47 3.59
N ARG A 17 -9.64 14.81 2.44
CA ARG A 17 -8.91 15.46 1.35
C ARG A 17 -8.33 16.80 1.78
N GLU A 18 -9.11 17.60 2.50
CA GLU A 18 -8.66 18.89 2.99
C GLU A 18 -7.44 18.76 3.92
N LEU A 19 -7.49 17.82 4.84
CA LEU A 19 -6.38 17.57 5.76
C LEU A 19 -5.13 17.08 5.02
N ILE A 20 -5.30 16.19 4.04
CA ILE A 20 -4.20 15.70 3.22
C ILE A 20 -3.56 16.85 2.43
N GLU A 21 -4.35 17.76 1.86
CA GLU A 21 -3.83 18.94 1.18
C GLU A 21 -2.98 19.81 2.09
N LYS A 22 -3.33 19.85 3.38
CA LYS A 22 -2.57 20.60 4.39
C LYS A 22 -1.35 19.86 4.90
N GLY A 23 -1.07 18.68 4.36
CA GLY A 23 0.12 17.92 4.72
C GLY A 23 -0.07 16.87 5.80
N TYR A 24 -1.30 16.51 6.11
CA TYR A 24 -1.58 15.48 7.11
C TYR A 24 -0.94 14.14 6.75
N LYS A 25 -0.34 13.49 7.74
CA LYS A 25 0.21 12.14 7.62
C LYS A 25 -0.24 11.32 8.82
N HIS A 26 -0.66 10.09 8.56
CA HIS A 26 -1.03 9.18 9.63
C HIS A 26 0.20 8.68 10.39
N SER A 27 0.01 8.33 11.66
CA SER A 27 0.99 7.58 12.45
C SER A 27 0.78 6.11 12.11
N LEU A 28 1.27 5.66 10.98
CA LEU A 28 1.04 4.31 10.47
C LEU A 28 1.30 3.23 11.53
N ARG A 29 0.29 2.42 11.85
CA ARG A 29 0.36 1.39 12.88
C ARG A 29 0.23 0.00 12.25
N ALA A 30 0.86 -0.98 12.90
CA ALA A 30 0.63 -2.40 12.61
C ALA A 30 -0.10 -3.00 13.80
N GLU A 31 -1.18 -3.72 13.54
CA GLU A 31 -1.98 -4.39 14.56
C GLU A 31 -2.08 -5.88 14.25
N GLY A 32 -1.80 -6.72 15.25
CA GLY A 32 -1.83 -8.17 15.10
C GLY A 32 -0.84 -8.86 16.00
N SER A 33 -0.51 -10.11 15.67
CA SER A 33 0.47 -10.90 16.42
C SER A 33 1.87 -10.27 16.33
N PRO A 34 2.77 -10.58 17.29
CA PRO A 34 4.15 -10.08 17.20
C PRO A 34 4.84 -10.47 15.91
N ALA A 35 4.63 -11.68 15.40
CA ALA A 35 5.22 -12.12 14.14
C ALA A 35 4.71 -11.31 12.97
N PHE A 36 3.40 -11.04 12.91
CA PHE A 36 2.81 -10.21 11.88
C PHE A 36 3.40 -8.79 11.90
N LYS A 37 3.45 -8.19 13.08
CA LYS A 37 4.00 -6.84 13.24
C LYS A 37 5.44 -6.72 12.77
N GLN A 38 6.26 -7.73 13.03
CA GLN A 38 7.66 -7.74 12.57
C GLN A 38 7.74 -7.78 11.04
N LYS A 39 6.92 -8.60 10.42
CA LYS A 39 6.87 -8.69 8.95
C LYS A 39 6.41 -7.39 8.32
N VAL A 40 5.38 -6.76 8.89
CA VAL A 40 4.92 -5.45 8.44
C VAL A 40 6.02 -4.40 8.59
N LYS A 41 6.71 -4.41 9.73
CA LYS A 41 7.82 -3.48 9.98
C LYS A 41 8.93 -3.63 8.93
N ARG A 42 9.27 -4.86 8.58
CA ARG A 42 10.28 -5.13 7.56
C ARG A 42 9.84 -4.57 6.20
N ALA A 43 8.58 -4.81 5.82
CA ALA A 43 8.03 -4.29 4.57
C ALA A 43 8.01 -2.76 4.56
N ILE A 44 7.60 -2.13 5.66
CA ILE A 44 7.61 -0.67 5.78
C ILE A 44 9.03 -0.11 5.64
N GLY A 45 10.03 -0.83 6.16
CA GLY A 45 11.43 -0.45 5.98
C GLY A 45 11.82 -0.37 4.50
N LEU A 46 11.30 -1.29 3.68
CA LEU A 46 11.52 -1.26 2.24
C LEU A 46 10.77 -0.12 1.56
N VAL A 47 9.56 0.19 2.03
CA VAL A 47 8.81 1.35 1.53
C VAL A 47 9.60 2.63 1.80
N LYS A 48 10.21 2.76 2.98
CA LYS A 48 11.08 3.89 3.33
C LYS A 48 12.31 3.96 2.42
N ALA A 49 12.95 2.81 2.19
CA ALA A 49 14.14 2.74 1.34
C ALA A 49 13.87 3.21 -0.09
N ALA A 50 12.66 2.96 -0.59
CA ALA A 50 12.25 3.39 -1.92
C ALA A 50 11.76 4.84 -1.98
N GLY A 51 11.62 5.50 -0.81
CA GLY A 51 11.15 6.89 -0.76
C GLY A 51 9.63 7.03 -0.84
N TYR A 52 8.88 5.98 -0.53
CA TYR A 52 7.42 5.97 -0.61
C TYR A 52 6.73 6.04 0.76
N TYR A 53 7.48 6.25 1.83
CA TYR A 53 6.90 6.22 3.17
C TYR A 53 5.86 7.33 3.39
N ASP A 54 6.15 8.54 2.94
CA ASP A 54 5.19 9.64 3.08
C ASP A 54 3.94 9.41 2.24
N PHE A 55 4.09 8.84 1.05
CA PHE A 55 2.95 8.44 0.23
C PHE A 55 2.09 7.42 0.98
N LEU A 56 2.70 6.40 1.57
CA LEU A 56 1.98 5.38 2.32
C LEU A 56 1.24 5.98 3.52
N ARG A 57 1.91 6.82 4.32
CA ARG A 57 1.30 7.45 5.50
C ARG A 57 0.22 8.47 5.16
N THR A 58 0.27 9.03 3.96
CA THR A 58 -0.76 9.97 3.53
C THR A 58 -2.11 9.28 3.42
N TYR A 59 -2.14 8.02 2.99
CA TYR A 59 -3.37 7.34 2.64
C TYR A 59 -3.73 6.17 3.55
N ILE A 60 -2.77 5.61 4.28
CA ILE A 60 -3.00 4.42 5.11
C ILE A 60 -2.74 4.74 6.58
N ARG A 61 -3.75 4.46 7.41
CA ARG A 61 -3.67 4.66 8.85
C ARG A 61 -3.04 3.47 9.57
N LYS A 62 -3.37 2.26 9.12
CA LYS A 62 -2.90 1.04 9.78
C LYS A 62 -2.91 -0.15 8.84
N VAL A 63 -2.09 -1.14 9.18
CA VAL A 63 -2.12 -2.47 8.58
C VAL A 63 -2.54 -3.43 9.70
N GLU A 64 -3.66 -4.09 9.52
CA GLU A 64 -4.27 -4.95 10.55
C GLU A 64 -4.31 -6.40 10.08
N GLU A 65 -3.88 -7.31 10.96
CA GLU A 65 -3.92 -8.75 10.69
C GLU A 65 -5.36 -9.26 10.74
N ILE A 66 -5.74 -10.04 9.70
CA ILE A 66 -7.03 -10.73 9.64
C ILE A 66 -6.79 -12.17 9.17
N ASP A 67 -7.82 -13.02 9.35
CA ASP A 67 -7.79 -14.40 8.87
C ASP A 67 -8.36 -14.55 7.45
N GLY A 68 -8.96 -13.52 6.92
CA GLY A 68 -9.61 -13.54 5.61
C GLY A 68 -8.72 -13.07 4.46
N LEU A 69 -9.35 -12.69 3.36
CA LEU A 69 -8.66 -12.15 2.20
C LEU A 69 -8.10 -10.77 2.48
N THR A 70 -6.88 -10.54 2.02
CA THR A 70 -6.23 -9.23 2.13
C THR A 70 -7.00 -8.22 1.28
N GLN A 71 -7.30 -7.06 1.86
CA GLN A 71 -8.14 -6.05 1.22
C GLN A 71 -7.90 -4.66 1.80
N LEU A 72 -8.23 -3.66 1.02
CA LEU A 72 -8.28 -2.28 1.51
C LEU A 72 -9.65 -2.05 2.15
N ARG A 73 -9.65 -1.48 3.35
CA ARG A 73 -10.86 -1.00 4.03
C ARG A 73 -10.88 0.51 3.92
N GLN A 74 -11.50 1.02 2.85
CA GLN A 74 -11.51 2.45 2.54
C GLN A 74 -12.07 3.30 3.67
N ALA A 75 -13.16 2.84 4.26
CA ALA A 75 -13.83 3.58 5.33
C ALA A 75 -12.94 3.81 6.54
N GLU A 76 -11.92 2.99 6.73
CA GLU A 76 -11.01 3.08 7.86
C GLU A 76 -9.60 3.53 7.46
N ALA A 77 -9.37 3.72 6.17
CA ALA A 77 -8.04 3.98 5.62
C ALA A 77 -7.04 2.90 6.08
N ALA A 78 -7.48 1.64 6.06
CA ALA A 78 -6.73 0.52 6.60
C ALA A 78 -6.50 -0.56 5.56
N ILE A 79 -5.35 -1.23 5.66
CA ILE A 79 -5.08 -2.46 4.92
C ILE A 79 -5.35 -3.62 5.88
N TRP A 80 -6.29 -4.49 5.52
CA TRP A 80 -6.52 -5.74 6.20
C TRP A 80 -5.71 -6.80 5.49
N ALA A 81 -4.73 -7.39 6.19
CA ALA A 81 -3.81 -8.34 5.57
C ALA A 81 -3.75 -9.64 6.38
N ASN A 82 -3.72 -10.76 5.67
CA ASN A 82 -3.45 -12.03 6.32
C ASN A 82 -1.94 -12.25 6.39
N MET A 83 -1.52 -13.24 7.17
CA MET A 83 -0.09 -13.54 7.37
C MET A 83 0.62 -13.87 6.05
N TYR A 84 -0.09 -14.51 5.14
CA TYR A 84 0.45 -14.88 3.82
C TYR A 84 0.91 -13.66 3.02
N ALA A 85 0.12 -12.59 3.08
CA ALA A 85 0.39 -11.37 2.30
C ALA A 85 1.66 -10.65 2.74
N VAL A 86 2.12 -10.89 3.97
CA VAL A 86 3.29 -10.20 4.53
C VAL A 86 4.52 -11.11 4.67
N GLU A 87 4.43 -12.38 4.21
CA GLU A 87 5.54 -13.31 4.28
C GLU A 87 6.77 -12.85 3.49
N ASN A 88 6.57 -12.35 2.28
CA ASN A 88 7.65 -11.82 1.45
C ASN A 88 7.71 -10.31 1.62
N PRO A 89 8.78 -9.76 2.21
CA PRO A 89 8.85 -8.32 2.49
C PRO A 89 8.74 -7.42 1.26
N VAL A 90 9.35 -7.81 0.15
CA VAL A 90 9.32 -7.02 -1.08
C VAL A 90 7.91 -7.00 -1.66
N ASP A 91 7.27 -8.17 -1.71
CA ASP A 91 5.90 -8.27 -2.21
C ASP A 91 4.94 -7.49 -1.31
N ALA A 92 5.08 -7.63 0.01
CA ALA A 92 4.25 -6.91 0.97
C ALA A 92 4.40 -5.39 0.82
N ALA A 93 5.64 -4.91 0.67
CA ALA A 93 5.90 -3.49 0.49
C ALA A 93 5.20 -2.95 -0.77
N SER A 94 5.28 -3.68 -1.88
CA SER A 94 4.62 -3.29 -3.12
C SER A 94 3.10 -3.33 -2.99
N LEU A 95 2.57 -4.30 -2.25
CA LEU A 95 1.14 -4.40 -1.96
C LEU A 95 0.66 -3.18 -1.16
N PHE A 96 1.42 -2.77 -0.15
CA PHE A 96 1.04 -1.61 0.66
C PHE A 96 0.96 -0.33 -0.18
N VAL A 97 1.92 -0.14 -1.07
CA VAL A 97 1.93 1.02 -1.99
C VAL A 97 0.73 0.95 -2.95
N GLN A 98 0.42 -0.24 -3.44
CA GLN A 98 -0.76 -0.46 -4.29
C GLN A 98 -2.05 -0.07 -3.56
N LYS A 99 -2.21 -0.51 -2.31
CA LYS A 99 -3.39 -0.19 -1.52
C LYS A 99 -3.48 1.30 -1.17
N ALA A 100 -2.33 1.95 -0.93
CA ALA A 100 -2.30 3.39 -0.75
C ALA A 100 -2.78 4.12 -2.00
N ASN A 101 -2.42 3.64 -3.18
CA ASN A 101 -2.89 4.21 -4.43
C ASN A 101 -4.42 4.03 -4.61
N HIS A 102 -4.94 2.86 -4.23
CA HIS A 102 -6.39 2.63 -4.24
C HIS A 102 -7.11 3.63 -3.31
N MET A 103 -6.56 3.87 -2.12
CA MET A 103 -7.13 4.82 -1.18
C MET A 103 -7.11 6.24 -1.74
N LYS A 104 -6.02 6.62 -2.39
CA LYS A 104 -5.90 7.92 -3.06
C LYS A 104 -6.99 8.09 -4.10
N GLU A 105 -7.20 7.09 -4.95
CA GLU A 105 -8.22 7.14 -5.99
C GLU A 105 -9.63 7.19 -5.41
N TYR A 106 -9.88 6.47 -4.33
CA TYR A 106 -11.14 6.52 -3.61
C TYR A 106 -11.44 7.96 -3.15
N LEU A 107 -10.46 8.61 -2.54
CA LEU A 107 -10.62 9.98 -2.06
C LEU A 107 -10.80 10.99 -3.20
N GLU A 108 -10.21 10.71 -4.36
CA GLU A 108 -10.36 11.57 -5.55
C GLU A 108 -11.67 11.36 -6.29
N GLY A 109 -12.49 10.41 -5.83
CA GLY A 109 -13.77 10.10 -6.47
C GLY A 109 -13.62 9.29 -7.75
N LYS A 110 -12.45 8.72 -8.01
CA LYS A 110 -12.23 7.86 -9.17
C LYS A 110 -12.75 6.46 -8.91
N LEU A 111 -13.11 5.75 -9.98
CA LEU A 111 -13.39 4.33 -9.87
C LEU A 111 -12.09 3.61 -9.44
N TYR A 112 -12.14 2.99 -8.27
CA TYR A 112 -10.99 2.29 -7.69
C TYR A 112 -11.12 0.76 -7.82
N TYR A 113 -12.10 0.31 -8.60
CA TYR A 113 -12.31 -1.10 -8.92
C TYR A 113 -12.56 -1.27 -10.41
N GLY A 114 -12.47 -2.51 -10.90
CA GLY A 114 -12.63 -2.83 -12.32
C GLY A 114 -11.29 -2.77 -13.06
N GLY A 115 -11.31 -3.16 -14.33
CA GLY A 115 -10.10 -3.39 -15.13
C GLY A 115 -9.15 -2.21 -15.20
N ALA A 116 -9.66 -0.99 -15.46
CA ALA A 116 -8.82 0.21 -15.58
C ALA A 116 -8.19 0.59 -14.23
N ALA A 117 -8.95 0.47 -13.14
CA ALA A 117 -8.45 0.77 -11.80
C ALA A 117 -7.38 -0.24 -11.38
N GLU A 118 -7.60 -1.51 -11.66
CA GLU A 118 -6.62 -2.56 -11.36
C GLU A 118 -5.34 -2.35 -12.14
N LYS A 119 -5.45 -1.97 -13.40
CA LYS A 119 -4.28 -1.68 -14.23
C LYS A 119 -3.46 -0.53 -13.64
N ARG A 120 -4.11 0.56 -13.23
CA ARG A 120 -3.41 1.70 -12.61
C ARG A 120 -2.70 1.31 -11.32
N SER A 121 -3.35 0.49 -10.49
CA SER A 121 -2.76 0.06 -9.23
C SER A 121 -1.60 -0.91 -9.44
N ASP A 122 -1.70 -1.77 -10.45
CA ASP A 122 -0.62 -2.68 -10.84
C ASP A 122 0.57 -1.88 -11.38
N GLU A 123 0.31 -0.85 -12.18
CA GLU A 123 1.36 0.05 -12.67
C GLU A 123 2.08 0.75 -11.53
N LYS A 124 1.34 1.16 -10.49
CA LYS A 124 1.93 1.78 -9.30
C LYS A 124 2.82 0.80 -8.55
N ARG A 125 2.38 -0.44 -8.45
CA ARG A 125 3.15 -1.51 -7.82
C ARG A 125 4.44 -1.80 -8.59
N ILE A 126 4.35 -1.86 -9.90
CA ILE A 126 5.52 -2.04 -10.78
C ILE A 126 6.49 -0.87 -10.65
N GLU A 127 5.99 0.36 -10.68
CA GLU A 127 6.79 1.57 -10.47
C GLU A 127 7.57 1.48 -9.16
N PHE A 128 6.90 1.13 -8.07
CA PHE A 128 7.53 0.97 -6.77
C PHE A 128 8.66 -0.06 -6.81
N LEU A 129 8.39 -1.22 -7.39
CA LEU A 129 9.39 -2.30 -7.46
C LEU A 129 10.64 -1.87 -8.25
N LYS A 130 10.46 -1.11 -9.33
CA LYS A 130 11.57 -0.57 -10.11
C LYS A 130 12.40 0.42 -9.29
N VAL A 131 11.74 1.30 -8.55
CA VAL A 131 12.41 2.28 -7.70
C VAL A 131 13.15 1.58 -6.57
N LEU A 132 12.52 0.62 -5.91
CA LEU A 132 13.15 -0.14 -4.83
C LEU A 132 14.38 -0.88 -5.33
N LYS A 133 14.28 -1.52 -6.49
CA LYS A 133 15.41 -2.22 -7.12
C LYS A 133 16.60 -1.27 -7.33
N THR A 134 16.33 -0.06 -7.79
CA THR A 134 17.38 0.93 -8.05
C THR A 134 18.00 1.47 -6.76
N LYS A 135 17.18 1.71 -5.74
CA LYS A 135 17.64 2.36 -4.49
C LYS A 135 18.17 1.41 -3.42
N SER A 136 17.77 0.14 -3.45
CA SER A 136 18.18 -0.80 -2.41
C SER A 136 19.66 -1.13 -2.49
N GLN A 137 20.31 -1.19 -1.33
CA GLN A 137 21.70 -1.62 -1.20
C GLN A 137 21.80 -3.13 -0.94
N GLU A 138 20.68 -3.77 -0.63
CA GLU A 138 20.64 -5.21 -0.34
C GLU A 138 20.45 -5.99 -1.63
N GLU A 139 21.42 -6.85 -1.93
CA GLU A 139 21.38 -7.67 -3.14
C GLU A 139 20.14 -8.56 -3.22
N GLN A 140 19.77 -9.17 -2.08
CA GLN A 140 18.57 -10.02 -2.00
C GLN A 140 17.29 -9.26 -2.35
N VAL A 141 17.20 -8.01 -1.91
CA VAL A 141 16.05 -7.15 -2.23
C VAL A 141 16.00 -6.86 -3.72
N ARG A 142 17.14 -6.51 -4.32
CA ARG A 142 17.22 -6.25 -5.77
C ARG A 142 16.84 -7.47 -6.60
N GLU A 143 17.33 -8.64 -6.21
CA GLU A 143 17.02 -9.89 -6.88
C GLU A 143 15.53 -10.23 -6.79
N GLU A 144 14.95 -10.02 -5.60
CA GLU A 144 13.54 -10.28 -5.38
C GLU A 144 12.65 -9.31 -6.19
N CYS A 145 13.05 -8.05 -6.28
CA CYS A 145 12.36 -7.07 -7.13
C CYS A 145 12.35 -7.54 -8.58
N GLU A 146 13.50 -7.99 -9.08
CA GLU A 146 13.61 -8.47 -10.47
C GLU A 146 12.74 -9.70 -10.71
N ARG A 147 12.72 -10.63 -9.74
CA ARG A 147 11.87 -11.83 -9.83
C ARG A 147 10.40 -11.48 -9.93
N ILE A 148 9.93 -10.57 -9.06
CA ILE A 148 8.54 -10.15 -9.03
C ILE A 148 8.18 -9.35 -10.28
N LEU A 149 9.06 -8.44 -10.70
CA LEU A 149 8.86 -7.67 -11.94
C LEU A 149 8.73 -8.57 -13.16
N LYS A 150 9.49 -9.64 -13.20
CA LYS A 150 9.40 -10.61 -14.29
C LYS A 150 8.05 -11.31 -14.30
N LEU A 151 7.54 -11.70 -13.12
CA LEU A 151 6.22 -12.31 -13.00
C LEU A 151 5.13 -11.35 -13.49
N TRP A 152 5.22 -10.07 -13.15
CA TRP A 152 4.26 -9.08 -13.62
C TRP A 152 4.30 -8.92 -15.13
N ARG A 153 5.48 -8.88 -15.73
CA ARG A 153 5.63 -8.79 -17.19
C ARG A 153 5.02 -10.00 -17.90
N GLU A 154 5.25 -11.20 -17.37
CA GLU A 154 4.69 -12.43 -17.94
C GLU A 154 3.16 -12.44 -17.85
N SER A 155 2.60 -11.93 -16.75
CA SER A 155 1.15 -11.81 -16.58
C SER A 155 0.53 -10.90 -17.63
N TYR A 156 1.20 -9.79 -17.96
CA TYR A 156 0.70 -8.88 -19.00
C TYR A 156 0.78 -9.46 -20.40
N LEU A 157 1.74 -10.33 -20.64
CA LEU A 157 1.92 -10.97 -21.96
C LEU A 157 0.85 -12.03 -22.24
N VAL A 158 0.20 -12.54 -21.19
CA VAL A 158 -0.85 -13.56 -21.32
C VAL A 158 -2.20 -12.93 -21.66
N TYR A 159 -2.35 -11.67 -21.42
CA TYR A 159 -3.58 -10.93 -21.74
C TYR A 159 -3.33 -10.08 -22.98
#